data_b47990079aa6fa06b27bf372017d4bb9
#
_entry.id   b47990079aa6fa06b27bf372017d4bb9
#
_cell.length_a   1.000
_cell.length_b   1.000
_cell.length_c   1.000
_cell.angle_alpha   90.00
_cell.angle_beta   90.00
_cell.angle_gamma   90.00
#
_symmetry.space_group_name_H-M   'P 1'
#
loop_
_entity.id
_entity.type
_entity.pdbx_description
1 polymer ?
#
loop_
_entity_poly.entity_id
_entity_poly.type
_entity_poly.pdbx_seq_one_letter_code
_entity_poly.pdbx_strand_id
1 'polypeptide(L)'
;MKHLKTTALLLLMATALMAACSKEEGPAFAEKKIIGTWRIPLNLPSEVLNAAGQKVIFSDDHTASYNNHLFSTWKIEGNDIICSNYTVTNGSRDVDVMKFTVNSINDSVMIANVQYTHTLDNYVVEEGDLTGMYTRIKENNQPNQ
;
A
#
# COMPACT_ATOMS: atom_id res chain seq x y z
N MET A 1 57.84 -2.84 -10.03
CA MET A 1 57.09 -2.40 -8.84
C MET A 1 56.11 -1.25 -9.06
N LYS A 2 55.99 -0.64 -10.26
CA LYS A 2 55.00 0.45 -10.52
C LYS A 2 53.57 -0.04 -10.84
N HIS A 3 53.41 -1.26 -11.36
CA HIS A 3 52.10 -1.80 -11.77
C HIS A 3 51.24 -2.32 -10.59
N LEU A 4 51.85 -2.69 -9.46
CA LEU A 4 51.13 -3.21 -8.30
C LEU A 4 50.30 -2.15 -7.56
N LYS A 5 50.79 -0.88 -7.58
CA LYS A 5 50.08 0.24 -6.91
C LYS A 5 48.85 0.71 -7.68
N THR A 6 48.88 0.60 -9.01
CA THR A 6 47.77 1.02 -9.87
C THR A 6 46.59 0.04 -9.80
N THR A 7 46.89 -1.26 -9.70
CA THR A 7 45.82 -2.31 -9.56
C THR A 7 45.13 -2.25 -8.21
N ALA A 8 45.89 -1.95 -7.14
CA ALA A 8 45.28 -1.79 -5.81
C ALA A 8 44.34 -0.57 -5.71
N LEU A 9 44.70 0.52 -6.41
CA LEU A 9 43.87 1.73 -6.43
C LEU A 9 42.57 1.54 -7.24
N LEU A 10 42.64 0.80 -8.34
CA LEU A 10 41.46 0.45 -9.16
C LEU A 10 40.48 -0.49 -8.42
N LEU A 11 41.01 -1.45 -7.64
CA LEU A 11 40.20 -2.35 -6.84
C LEU A 11 39.48 -1.60 -5.70
N LEU A 12 40.15 -0.61 -5.09
CA LEU A 12 39.53 0.21 -4.03
C LEU A 12 38.41 1.11 -4.55
N MET A 13 38.53 1.64 -5.78
CA MET A 13 37.46 2.43 -6.41
C MET A 13 36.28 1.57 -6.82
N ALA A 14 36.50 0.33 -7.27
CA ALA A 14 35.42 -0.58 -7.64
C ALA A 14 34.56 -1.00 -6.41
N THR A 15 35.16 -1.17 -5.24
CA THR A 15 34.41 -1.50 -3.99
C THR A 15 33.64 -0.31 -3.43
N ALA A 16 34.09 0.93 -3.65
CA ALA A 16 33.36 2.13 -3.23
C ALA A 16 32.10 2.40 -4.08
N LEU A 17 32.07 1.96 -5.33
CA LEU A 17 30.91 2.08 -6.22
C LEU A 17 29.80 1.07 -5.93
N MET A 18 30.12 -0.07 -5.32
CA MET A 18 29.11 -1.09 -4.94
C MET A 18 28.38 -0.76 -3.64
N ALA A 19 28.92 0.13 -2.81
CA ALA A 19 28.27 0.56 -1.55
C ALA A 19 27.25 1.70 -1.73
N ALA A 20 27.09 2.23 -2.95
CA ALA A 20 26.18 3.33 -3.23
C ALA A 20 24.81 2.90 -3.76
N CYS A 21 24.52 1.60 -3.84
CA CYS A 21 23.29 1.08 -4.42
C CYS A 21 22.55 0.16 -3.47
N SER A 22 22.06 0.69 -2.35
CA SER A 22 20.84 0.26 -1.65
C SER A 22 20.51 1.26 -0.55
N LYS A 23 20.14 2.49 -0.93
CA LYS A 23 19.15 3.18 -0.10
C LYS A 23 17.87 2.40 -0.34
N GLU A 24 17.46 1.57 0.61
CA GLU A 24 16.05 1.26 0.78
C GLU A 24 15.39 2.64 0.92
N GLU A 25 14.72 3.09 -0.14
CA GLU A 25 13.88 4.27 -0.04
C GLU A 25 12.81 3.90 0.96
N GLY A 26 12.89 4.48 2.16
CA GLY A 26 11.84 4.33 3.16
C GLY A 26 10.50 4.76 2.55
N PRO A 27 9.37 4.44 3.19
CA PRO A 27 8.06 4.76 2.66
C PRO A 27 7.98 6.26 2.36
N ALA A 28 7.42 6.62 1.19
CA ALA A 28 7.31 8.00 0.73
C ALA A 28 6.45 8.88 1.66
N PHE A 29 5.74 8.26 2.60
CA PHE A 29 4.91 8.92 3.61
C PHE A 29 4.92 8.15 4.93
N ALA A 30 4.71 8.87 6.04
CA ALA A 30 4.68 8.26 7.36
C ALA A 30 3.43 7.38 7.54
N GLU A 31 3.58 6.19 8.10
CA GLU A 31 2.51 5.23 8.41
C GLU A 31 1.33 5.87 9.17
N LYS A 32 1.63 6.71 10.17
CA LYS A 32 0.61 7.43 10.94
C LYS A 32 -0.33 8.29 10.10
N LYS A 33 0.05 8.63 8.86
CA LYS A 33 -0.82 9.34 7.93
C LYS A 33 -1.83 8.42 7.25
N ILE A 34 -1.61 7.11 7.28
CA ILE A 34 -2.53 6.14 6.71
C ILE A 34 -3.57 5.71 7.73
N ILE A 35 -3.14 5.45 8.97
CA ILE A 35 -4.02 4.96 10.04
C ILE A 35 -5.26 5.83 10.17
N GLY A 36 -6.43 5.18 10.13
CA GLY A 36 -7.74 5.81 10.25
C GLY A 36 -8.73 5.36 9.18
N THR A 37 -9.87 6.03 9.16
CA THR A 37 -10.96 5.74 8.22
C THR A 37 -10.95 6.72 7.07
N TRP A 38 -10.97 6.19 5.85
CA TRP A 38 -11.02 6.92 4.61
C TRP A 38 -12.28 6.56 3.84
N ARG A 39 -12.86 7.51 3.12
CA ARG A 39 -14.09 7.31 2.34
C ARG A 39 -13.90 7.85 0.92
N ILE A 40 -14.41 7.11 -0.05
CA ILE A 40 -14.63 7.63 -1.39
C ILE A 40 -15.82 8.59 -1.34
N PRO A 41 -15.68 9.85 -1.83
CA PRO A 41 -16.78 10.82 -1.86
C PRO A 41 -18.02 10.29 -2.59
N LEU A 42 -19.20 10.74 -2.17
CA LEU A 42 -20.47 10.33 -2.78
C LEU A 42 -20.74 11.00 -4.14
N ASN A 43 -20.09 12.12 -4.43
CA ASN A 43 -20.32 12.95 -5.63
C ASN A 43 -19.32 12.61 -6.74
N LEU A 44 -19.21 11.34 -7.10
CA LEU A 44 -18.38 10.87 -8.20
C LEU A 44 -19.12 10.87 -9.54
N PRO A 45 -18.39 10.94 -10.69
CA PRO A 45 -18.96 10.67 -11.99
C PRO A 45 -19.68 9.31 -12.04
N SER A 46 -20.69 9.17 -12.90
CA SER A 46 -21.56 7.98 -12.98
C SER A 46 -20.81 6.65 -13.18
N GLU A 47 -19.64 6.70 -13.80
CA GLU A 47 -18.80 5.54 -14.08
C GLU A 47 -18.17 4.90 -12.83
N VAL A 48 -18.14 5.63 -11.71
CA VAL A 48 -17.54 5.19 -10.43
C VAL A 48 -18.55 5.18 -9.29
N LEU A 49 -19.84 5.30 -9.56
CA LEU A 49 -20.91 5.36 -8.55
C LEU A 49 -20.92 4.13 -7.62
N ASN A 50 -20.55 2.96 -8.11
CA ASN A 50 -20.49 1.74 -7.31
C ASN A 50 -19.45 1.81 -6.19
N ALA A 51 -18.44 2.66 -6.32
CA ALA A 51 -17.42 2.90 -5.31
C ALA A 51 -17.75 4.07 -4.37
N ALA A 52 -18.77 4.88 -4.70
CA ALA A 52 -19.14 6.04 -3.92
C ALA A 52 -19.55 5.65 -2.49
N GLY A 53 -18.98 6.34 -1.52
CA GLY A 53 -19.26 6.10 -0.10
C GLY A 53 -18.57 4.87 0.49
N GLN A 54 -17.89 4.05 -0.29
CA GLN A 54 -17.11 2.94 0.22
C GLN A 54 -16.02 3.44 1.18
N LYS A 55 -15.73 2.63 2.18
CA LYS A 55 -14.78 2.97 3.24
C LYS A 55 -13.61 2.01 3.20
N VAL A 56 -12.42 2.55 3.44
CA VAL A 56 -11.25 1.77 3.83
C VAL A 56 -10.82 2.20 5.24
N ILE A 57 -10.49 1.24 6.08
CA ILE A 57 -9.99 1.46 7.44
C ILE A 57 -8.61 0.82 7.51
N PHE A 58 -7.62 1.60 7.91
CA PHE A 58 -6.29 1.10 8.24
C PHE A 58 -6.10 1.22 9.74
N SER A 59 -5.94 0.09 10.41
CA SER A 59 -5.77 0.03 11.87
C SER A 59 -4.29 0.06 12.24
N ASP A 60 -3.98 0.50 13.45
CA ASP A 60 -2.63 0.56 14.00
C ASP A 60 -2.03 -0.83 14.33
N ASP A 61 -2.88 -1.85 14.41
CA ASP A 61 -2.48 -3.26 14.52
C ASP A 61 -2.12 -3.90 13.18
N HIS A 62 -1.99 -3.10 12.11
CA HIS A 62 -1.75 -3.53 10.74
C HIS A 62 -2.85 -4.37 10.09
N THR A 63 -4.05 -4.42 10.65
CA THR A 63 -5.23 -4.93 9.95
C THR A 63 -5.87 -3.83 9.11
N ALA A 64 -6.58 -4.22 8.04
CA ALA A 64 -7.34 -3.29 7.23
C ALA A 64 -8.71 -3.85 6.88
N SER A 65 -9.64 -2.96 6.51
CA SER A 65 -10.91 -3.38 5.90
C SER A 65 -11.27 -2.45 4.76
N TYR A 66 -11.87 -3.02 3.73
CA TYR A 66 -12.44 -2.28 2.60
C TYR A 66 -13.88 -2.72 2.41
N ASN A 67 -14.82 -1.81 2.62
CA ASN A 67 -16.25 -2.06 2.48
C ASN A 67 -16.72 -3.37 3.17
N ASN A 68 -16.28 -3.60 4.41
CA ASN A 68 -16.51 -4.80 5.23
C ASN A 68 -15.71 -6.06 4.84
N HIS A 69 -14.93 -6.03 3.76
CA HIS A 69 -13.95 -7.07 3.50
C HIS A 69 -12.72 -6.85 4.36
N LEU A 70 -12.32 -7.85 5.13
CA LEU A 70 -11.20 -7.78 6.08
C LEU A 70 -9.93 -8.28 5.43
N PHE A 71 -8.84 -7.54 5.64
CA PHE A 71 -7.47 -7.94 5.33
C PHE A 71 -6.71 -8.18 6.63
N SER A 72 -6.07 -9.33 6.73
CA SER A 72 -5.33 -9.74 7.92
C SER A 72 -4.07 -8.90 8.15
N THR A 73 -3.57 -8.24 7.11
CA THR A 73 -2.41 -7.37 7.22
C THR A 73 -2.40 -6.27 6.17
N TRP A 74 -1.78 -5.13 6.52
CA TRP A 74 -1.36 -4.12 5.56
C TRP A 74 0.06 -3.64 5.87
N LYS A 75 0.76 -3.16 4.84
CA LYS A 75 2.11 -2.62 4.92
C LYS A 75 2.32 -1.52 3.88
N ILE A 76 3.40 -0.76 4.03
CA ILE A 76 3.82 0.25 3.06
C ILE A 76 5.10 -0.22 2.37
N GLU A 77 5.11 -0.19 1.05
CA GLU A 77 6.29 -0.44 0.21
C GLU A 77 6.42 0.71 -0.80
N GLY A 78 7.39 1.60 -0.58
CA GLY A 78 7.53 2.81 -1.39
C GLY A 78 6.28 3.69 -1.33
N ASN A 79 5.61 3.87 -2.46
CA ASN A 79 4.34 4.60 -2.57
C ASN A 79 3.11 3.71 -2.45
N ASP A 80 3.28 2.41 -2.27
CA ASP A 80 2.19 1.46 -2.23
C ASP A 80 1.79 1.12 -0.80
N ILE A 81 0.49 1.11 -0.51
CA ILE A 81 -0.10 0.47 0.65
C ILE A 81 -0.66 -0.86 0.15
N ILE A 82 -0.17 -1.96 0.71
CA ILE A 82 -0.54 -3.30 0.30
C ILE A 82 -1.31 -3.96 1.44
N CYS A 83 -2.60 -4.19 1.22
CA CYS A 83 -3.46 -5.00 2.09
C CYS A 83 -3.49 -6.42 1.56
N SER A 84 -3.36 -7.40 2.42
CA SER A 84 -3.41 -8.79 2.01
C SER A 84 -4.15 -9.67 3.02
N ASN A 85 -4.81 -10.68 2.49
CA ASN A 85 -5.37 -11.77 3.25
C ASN A 85 -4.92 -13.09 2.63
N TYR A 86 -4.58 -14.05 3.47
CA TYR A 86 -4.14 -15.36 3.04
C TYR A 86 -4.85 -16.42 3.86
N THR A 87 -5.56 -17.29 3.17
CA THR A 87 -6.30 -18.39 3.79
C THR A 87 -5.96 -19.70 3.10
N VAL A 88 -5.85 -20.77 3.87
CA VAL A 88 -5.74 -22.15 3.34
C VAL A 88 -6.93 -22.95 3.86
N THR A 89 -7.75 -23.44 2.95
CA THR A 89 -8.91 -24.26 3.27
C THR A 89 -8.86 -25.55 2.45
N ASN A 90 -8.81 -26.69 3.13
CA ASN A 90 -8.75 -28.01 2.50
C ASN A 90 -7.59 -28.18 1.49
N GLY A 91 -6.46 -27.48 1.72
CA GLY A 91 -5.29 -27.51 0.86
C GLY A 91 -5.32 -26.49 -0.29
N SER A 92 -6.44 -25.84 -0.56
CA SER A 92 -6.52 -24.72 -1.50
C SER A 92 -6.04 -23.43 -0.87
N ARG A 93 -5.26 -22.66 -1.63
CA ARG A 93 -4.75 -21.33 -1.23
C ARG A 93 -5.64 -20.25 -1.77
N ASP A 94 -6.11 -19.39 -0.89
CA ASP A 94 -6.96 -18.25 -1.20
C ASP A 94 -6.22 -16.98 -0.79
N VAL A 95 -5.99 -16.08 -1.73
CA VAL A 95 -5.20 -14.87 -1.51
C VAL A 95 -5.92 -13.67 -2.09
N ASP A 96 -6.25 -12.72 -1.21
CA ASP A 96 -6.74 -11.39 -1.57
C ASP A 96 -5.63 -10.37 -1.41
N VAL A 97 -5.43 -9.56 -2.42
CA VAL A 97 -4.51 -8.42 -2.37
C VAL A 97 -5.23 -7.18 -2.86
N MET A 98 -5.17 -6.11 -2.06
CA MET A 98 -5.59 -4.78 -2.47
C MET A 98 -4.41 -3.83 -2.33
N LYS A 99 -3.99 -3.25 -3.45
CA LYS A 99 -2.86 -2.34 -3.52
C LYS A 99 -3.34 -0.92 -3.82
N PHE A 100 -2.98 0.02 -2.97
CA PHE A 100 -3.20 1.44 -3.16
C PHE A 100 -1.87 2.09 -3.56
N THR A 101 -1.71 2.44 -4.83
CA THR A 101 -0.57 3.26 -5.27
C THR A 101 -0.89 4.72 -4.99
N VAL A 102 -0.29 5.27 -3.94
CA VAL A 102 -0.59 6.62 -3.43
C VAL A 102 0.13 7.66 -4.27
N ASN A 103 -0.64 8.49 -4.97
CA ASN A 103 -0.13 9.61 -5.75
C ASN A 103 0.12 10.85 -4.88
N SER A 104 -0.75 11.06 -3.90
CA SER A 104 -0.58 12.11 -2.89
C SER A 104 -1.38 11.79 -1.63
N ILE A 105 -0.89 12.25 -0.48
CA ILE A 105 -1.58 12.12 0.82
C ILE A 105 -1.28 13.30 1.72
N ASN A 106 -2.31 13.78 2.41
CA ASN A 106 -2.21 14.72 3.52
C ASN A 106 -3.14 14.27 4.65
N ASP A 107 -3.33 15.10 5.67
CA ASP A 107 -4.13 14.74 6.85
C ASP A 107 -5.63 14.55 6.56
N SER A 108 -6.10 14.97 5.40
CA SER A 108 -7.54 14.97 5.04
C SER A 108 -7.87 14.24 3.75
N VAL A 109 -6.91 14.15 2.82
CA VAL A 109 -7.14 13.60 1.47
C VAL A 109 -6.00 12.66 1.09
N MET A 110 -6.35 11.53 0.50
CA MET A 110 -5.45 10.60 -0.18
C MET A 110 -5.96 10.40 -1.61
N ILE A 111 -5.08 10.55 -2.59
CA ILE A 111 -5.34 10.21 -4.00
C ILE A 111 -4.53 8.96 -4.30
N ALA A 112 -5.20 7.90 -4.71
CA ALA A 112 -4.57 6.62 -4.99
C ALA A 112 -5.23 5.91 -6.17
N ASN A 113 -4.43 5.14 -6.90
CA ASN A 113 -4.91 4.09 -7.78
C ASN A 113 -5.00 2.81 -6.96
N VAL A 114 -6.12 2.13 -7.04
CA VAL A 114 -6.38 0.90 -6.28
C VAL A 114 -6.50 -0.27 -7.24
N GLN A 115 -5.74 -1.30 -7.00
CA GLN A 115 -5.81 -2.58 -7.70
C GLN A 115 -6.24 -3.65 -6.71
N TYR A 116 -7.20 -4.47 -7.09
CA TYR A 116 -7.63 -5.63 -6.33
C TYR A 116 -7.37 -6.89 -7.14
N THR A 117 -6.84 -7.90 -6.49
CA THR A 117 -6.60 -9.23 -7.09
C THR A 117 -6.99 -10.30 -6.09
N HIS A 118 -7.88 -11.19 -6.50
CA HIS A 118 -8.22 -12.42 -5.80
C HIS A 118 -7.65 -13.61 -6.56
N THR A 119 -6.91 -14.45 -5.84
CA THR A 119 -6.22 -15.61 -6.43
C THR A 119 -6.58 -16.88 -5.66
N LEU A 120 -7.01 -17.91 -6.37
CA LEU A 120 -7.24 -19.24 -5.86
C LEU A 120 -6.25 -20.22 -6.49
N ASP A 121 -5.43 -20.90 -5.67
CA ASP A 121 -4.39 -21.85 -6.10
C ASP A 121 -3.46 -21.30 -7.20
N ASN A 122 -3.07 -20.01 -7.08
CA ASN A 122 -2.27 -19.25 -8.03
C ASN A 122 -2.96 -18.88 -9.36
N TYR A 123 -4.26 -19.12 -9.49
CA TYR A 123 -5.04 -18.62 -10.62
C TYR A 123 -5.79 -17.36 -10.21
N VAL A 124 -5.66 -16.29 -10.99
CA VAL A 124 -6.45 -15.07 -10.78
C VAL A 124 -7.91 -15.37 -11.09
N VAL A 125 -8.79 -15.19 -10.10
CA VAL A 125 -10.23 -15.45 -10.25
C VAL A 125 -11.03 -14.14 -10.30
N GLU A 126 -10.49 -13.05 -9.73
CA GLU A 126 -11.08 -11.72 -9.80
C GLU A 126 -9.97 -10.66 -9.83
N GLU A 127 -10.16 -9.64 -10.63
CA GLU A 127 -9.25 -8.50 -10.76
C GLU A 127 -10.06 -7.23 -10.98
N GLY A 128 -9.63 -6.12 -10.38
CA GLY A 128 -10.29 -4.82 -10.53
C GLY A 128 -9.35 -3.67 -10.29
N ASP A 129 -9.58 -2.58 -11.03
CA ASP A 129 -8.86 -1.32 -10.91
C ASP A 129 -9.82 -0.18 -10.60
N LEU A 130 -9.42 0.70 -9.66
CA LEU A 130 -10.16 1.89 -9.30
C LEU A 130 -9.20 3.03 -9.00
N THR A 131 -9.35 4.15 -9.70
CA THR A 131 -8.69 5.40 -9.32
C THR A 131 -9.65 6.23 -8.48
N GLY A 132 -9.20 6.65 -7.29
CA GLY A 132 -10.08 7.36 -6.37
C GLY A 132 -9.37 8.44 -5.56
N MET A 133 -10.18 9.40 -5.13
CA MET A 133 -9.84 10.35 -4.10
C MET A 133 -10.55 9.91 -2.82
N TYR A 134 -9.79 9.69 -1.77
CA TYR A 134 -10.29 9.28 -0.48
C TYR A 134 -10.22 10.46 0.49
N THR A 135 -11.30 10.72 1.21
CA THR A 135 -11.32 11.72 2.27
C THR A 135 -11.31 11.06 3.63
N ARG A 136 -10.52 11.62 4.55
CA ARG A 136 -10.46 11.11 5.93
C ARG A 136 -11.75 11.44 6.68
N ILE A 137 -12.32 10.43 7.32
CA ILE A 137 -13.41 10.62 8.25
C ILE A 137 -12.78 11.00 9.61
N LYS A 138 -13.07 12.20 10.08
CA LYS A 138 -12.78 12.57 11.47
C LYS A 138 -13.82 11.91 12.35
N GLU A 139 -13.40 11.02 13.23
CA GLU A 139 -14.27 10.56 14.31
C GLU A 139 -14.58 11.77 15.19
N ASN A 140 -15.84 12.21 15.16
CA ASN A 140 -16.30 13.18 16.13
C ASN A 140 -16.33 12.44 17.48
N ASN A 141 -15.34 12.65 18.31
CA ASN A 141 -15.41 12.34 19.74
C ASN A 141 -16.48 13.24 20.36
N GLN A 142 -17.76 12.94 20.12
CA GLN A 142 -18.80 13.46 20.96
C GLN A 142 -18.76 12.64 22.25
N PRO A 143 -18.47 13.24 23.41
CA PRO A 143 -18.67 12.56 24.67
C PRO A 143 -20.17 12.21 24.75
N ASN A 144 -20.45 10.91 24.94
CA ASN A 144 -21.83 10.45 25.23
C ASN A 144 -22.40 11.30 26.37
N GLN A 145 -23.37 12.12 26.03
CA GLN A 145 -24.26 12.77 27.03
C GLN A 145 -25.33 11.77 27.47
#